data_e1a67b244c5186d82de6dcb4a82dea1b
#
_entry.id   e1a67b244c5186d82de6dcb4a82dea1b
#
_cell.length_a   1.000
_cell.length_b   1.000
_cell.length_c   1.000
_cell.angle_alpha   90.00
_cell.angle_beta   90.00
_cell.angle_gamma   90.00
#
_symmetry.space_group_name_H-M   'P 1'
#
loop_
_entity.id
_entity.type
_entity.pdbx_description
1 polymer ?
#
loop_
_entity_poly.entity_id
_entity_poly.type
_entity_poly.pdbx_seq_one_letter_code
_entity_poly.pdbx_strand_id
1 'polypeptide(L)'
;MVTQKGKNVNVFGIQGNFDDAQSQVKRLFLDEELNAYCAKQNILLTSANSINVGRLVPQIVYYFDSYKQLVHQGAIKLGDKVSFSVPTGNFGDVLAGYYAYLMGLPVEKFYVASNANRVLTDFLTTGIYDRNRDFIQTISPSMDILISSNLERLLYY
;
A
#
# COMPACT_ATOMS: atom_id res chain seq x y z
N MET A 1 -6.29 16.34 4.83
CA MET A 1 -7.33 15.67 5.63
C MET A 1 -8.56 16.56 5.90
N VAL A 2 -8.37 17.85 6.18
CA VAL A 2 -9.50 18.77 6.47
C VAL A 2 -10.48 18.89 5.30
N THR A 3 -10.00 18.70 4.07
CA THR A 3 -10.78 18.76 2.83
C THR A 3 -11.74 17.58 2.63
N GLN A 4 -11.62 16.52 3.43
CA GLN A 4 -12.44 15.31 3.31
C GLN A 4 -13.70 15.31 4.19
N LYS A 5 -13.96 16.42 4.90
CA LYS A 5 -15.15 16.57 5.74
C LYS A 5 -16.43 16.65 4.90
N GLY A 6 -17.46 15.93 5.30
CA GLY A 6 -18.77 15.93 4.64
C GLY A 6 -19.86 15.47 5.60
N LYS A 7 -21.12 15.44 5.14
CA LYS A 7 -22.27 15.04 5.98
C LYS A 7 -22.14 13.62 6.56
N ASN A 8 -21.49 12.72 5.83
CA ASN A 8 -21.28 11.32 6.18
C ASN A 8 -19.79 10.98 6.37
N VAL A 9 -18.92 11.99 6.47
CA VAL A 9 -17.47 11.81 6.65
C VAL A 9 -17.03 12.59 7.88
N ASN A 10 -16.44 11.88 8.83
CA ASN A 10 -15.84 12.44 10.02
C ASN A 10 -14.33 12.29 9.99
N VAL A 11 -13.59 13.30 10.43
CA VAL A 11 -12.14 13.29 10.50
C VAL A 11 -11.71 13.50 11.95
N PHE A 12 -10.98 12.53 12.48
CA PHE A 12 -10.47 12.56 13.84
C PHE A 12 -8.93 12.52 13.82
N GLY A 13 -8.30 13.34 14.65
CA GLY A 13 -6.89 13.24 14.96
C GLY A 13 -6.68 12.29 16.15
N ILE A 14 -5.68 11.43 16.05
CA ILE A 14 -5.26 10.58 17.16
C ILE A 14 -3.90 11.01 17.66
N GLN A 15 -3.60 10.73 18.94
CA GLN A 15 -2.24 10.81 19.46
C GLN A 15 -1.48 9.54 19.09
N GLY A 16 -0.56 9.65 18.13
CA GLY A 16 0.20 8.53 17.61
C GLY A 16 0.58 8.74 16.14
N ASN A 17 1.16 7.74 15.54
CA ASN A 17 1.56 7.73 14.14
C ASN A 17 0.61 6.86 13.28
N PHE A 18 0.93 6.72 12.00
CA PHE A 18 0.10 5.95 11.07
C PHE A 18 0.04 4.44 11.44
N ASP A 19 1.14 3.87 11.90
CA ASP A 19 1.20 2.46 12.28
C ASP A 19 0.33 2.16 13.52
N ASP A 20 0.25 3.12 14.46
CA ASP A 20 -0.65 3.03 15.62
C ASP A 20 -2.11 3.00 15.16
N ALA A 21 -2.50 3.94 14.30
CA ALA A 21 -3.85 3.99 13.74
C ALA A 21 -4.22 2.70 13.00
N GLN A 22 -3.32 2.22 12.13
CA GLN A 22 -3.56 1.03 11.33
C GLN A 22 -3.67 -0.24 12.20
N SER A 23 -2.84 -0.34 13.23
CA SER A 23 -2.88 -1.46 14.18
C SER A 23 -4.19 -1.50 14.96
N GLN A 24 -4.71 -0.34 15.39
CA GLN A 24 -6.00 -0.27 16.06
C GLN A 24 -7.16 -0.64 15.13
N VAL A 25 -7.15 -0.16 13.89
CA VAL A 25 -8.17 -0.54 12.89
C VAL A 25 -8.19 -2.04 12.66
N LYS A 26 -7.03 -2.70 12.55
CA LYS A 26 -6.94 -4.16 12.43
C LYS A 26 -7.55 -4.87 13.64
N ARG A 27 -7.32 -4.37 14.86
CA ARG A 27 -7.93 -4.93 16.09
C ARG A 27 -9.44 -4.81 16.08
N LEU A 28 -9.98 -3.63 15.66
CA LEU A 28 -11.44 -3.42 15.56
C LEU A 28 -12.09 -4.39 14.56
N PHE A 29 -11.42 -4.73 13.46
CA PHE A 29 -11.94 -5.71 12.50
C PHE A 29 -12.00 -7.14 13.06
N LEU A 30 -11.13 -7.46 14.04
CA LEU A 30 -11.09 -8.77 14.69
C LEU A 30 -11.93 -8.84 15.96
N ASP A 31 -12.51 -7.72 16.41
CA ASP A 31 -13.33 -7.64 17.60
C ASP A 31 -14.73 -8.23 17.32
N GLU A 32 -14.99 -9.42 17.90
CA GLU A 32 -16.22 -10.15 17.68
C GLU A 32 -17.44 -9.44 18.27
N GLU A 33 -17.31 -8.79 19.43
CA GLU A 33 -18.40 -8.07 20.10
C GLU A 33 -18.80 -6.84 19.28
N LEU A 34 -17.82 -6.09 18.82
CA LEU A 34 -18.04 -4.92 17.97
C LEU A 34 -18.71 -5.34 16.65
N ASN A 35 -18.22 -6.39 16.01
CA ASN A 35 -18.79 -6.89 14.75
C ASN A 35 -20.24 -7.37 14.95
N ALA A 36 -20.52 -8.07 16.05
CA ALA A 36 -21.89 -8.50 16.38
C ALA A 36 -22.81 -7.30 16.65
N TYR A 37 -22.33 -6.28 17.33
CA TYR A 37 -23.07 -5.03 17.54
C TYR A 37 -23.36 -4.31 16.23
N CYS A 38 -22.34 -4.14 15.38
CA CYS A 38 -22.51 -3.51 14.06
C CYS A 38 -23.49 -4.27 13.18
N ALA A 39 -23.42 -5.60 13.14
CA ALA A 39 -24.33 -6.43 12.37
C ALA A 39 -25.80 -6.26 12.78
N LYS A 40 -26.10 -6.12 14.09
CA LYS A 40 -27.44 -5.83 14.61
C LYS A 40 -27.97 -4.48 14.13
N GLN A 41 -27.09 -3.54 13.80
CA GLN A 41 -27.43 -2.22 13.26
C GLN A 41 -27.38 -2.15 11.73
N ASN A 42 -27.21 -3.28 11.04
CA ASN A 42 -26.97 -3.36 9.59
C ASN A 42 -25.74 -2.53 9.13
N ILE A 43 -24.70 -2.49 9.96
CA ILE A 43 -23.43 -1.81 9.66
C ILE A 43 -22.38 -2.87 9.36
N LEU A 44 -21.65 -2.71 8.25
CA LEU A 44 -20.48 -3.50 7.90
C LEU A 44 -19.23 -2.63 8.04
N LEU A 45 -18.28 -3.09 8.86
CA LEU A 45 -16.97 -2.44 8.96
C LEU A 45 -16.12 -2.80 7.76
N THR A 46 -15.52 -1.79 7.14
CA THR A 46 -14.57 -1.97 6.02
C THR A 46 -13.47 -0.92 6.08
N SER A 47 -12.42 -1.12 5.30
CA SER A 47 -11.34 -0.13 5.20
C SER A 47 -11.13 0.31 3.75
N ALA A 48 -10.74 1.56 3.56
CA ALA A 48 -10.39 2.14 2.27
C ALA A 48 -8.87 2.33 2.11
N ASN A 49 -8.07 1.70 2.93
CA ASN A 49 -6.61 1.77 2.89
C ASN A 49 -5.98 0.49 2.32
N SER A 50 -4.65 0.42 2.30
CA SER A 50 -3.86 -0.65 1.70
C SER A 50 -3.98 -2.02 2.38
N ILE A 51 -4.60 -2.12 3.56
CA ILE A 51 -4.90 -3.42 4.18
C ILE A 51 -6.07 -4.14 3.49
N ASN A 52 -6.91 -3.42 2.76
CA ASN A 52 -8.01 -3.99 2.01
C ASN A 52 -7.52 -4.41 0.60
N VAL A 53 -7.67 -5.69 0.28
CA VAL A 53 -7.32 -6.22 -1.04
C VAL A 53 -8.10 -5.53 -2.18
N GLY A 54 -9.33 -5.09 -1.90
CA GLY A 54 -10.15 -4.31 -2.82
C GLY A 54 -9.54 -2.94 -3.17
N ARG A 55 -8.58 -2.45 -2.37
CA ARG A 55 -7.78 -1.27 -2.70
C ARG A 55 -6.54 -1.61 -3.53
N LEU A 56 -5.97 -2.80 -3.35
CA LEU A 56 -4.77 -3.24 -4.05
C LEU A 56 -5.09 -3.65 -5.49
N VAL A 57 -6.13 -4.46 -5.70
CA VAL A 57 -6.45 -5.01 -7.02
C VAL A 57 -6.65 -3.94 -8.11
N PRO A 58 -7.38 -2.83 -7.89
CA PRO A 58 -7.51 -1.77 -8.88
C PRO A 58 -6.19 -1.10 -9.26
N GLN A 59 -5.17 -1.13 -8.41
CA GLN A 59 -3.87 -0.53 -8.70
C GLN A 59 -3.10 -1.29 -9.77
N ILE A 60 -3.42 -2.55 -10.03
CA ILE A 60 -2.86 -3.33 -11.15
C ILE A 60 -3.08 -2.61 -12.48
N VAL A 61 -4.23 -1.94 -12.63
CA VAL A 61 -4.60 -1.21 -13.84
C VAL A 61 -3.60 -0.09 -14.16
N TYR A 62 -3.00 0.55 -13.16
CA TYR A 62 -2.04 1.64 -13.35
C TYR A 62 -0.84 1.20 -14.18
N TYR A 63 -0.34 0.00 -13.96
CA TYR A 63 0.80 -0.58 -14.65
C TYR A 63 0.47 -0.92 -16.11
N PHE A 64 -0.66 -1.57 -16.33
CA PHE A 64 -1.13 -1.88 -17.70
C PHE A 64 -1.45 -0.63 -18.49
N ASP A 65 -2.13 0.35 -17.90
CA ASP A 65 -2.48 1.59 -18.59
C ASP A 65 -1.22 2.42 -18.91
N SER A 66 -0.29 2.54 -17.95
CA SER A 66 0.99 3.22 -18.19
C SER A 66 1.77 2.57 -19.33
N TYR A 67 1.86 1.24 -19.35
CA TYR A 67 2.50 0.50 -20.43
C TYR A 67 1.81 0.74 -21.78
N LYS A 68 0.48 0.61 -21.80
CA LYS A 68 -0.33 0.89 -23.00
C LYS A 68 -0.08 2.29 -23.55
N GLN A 69 -0.01 3.29 -22.67
CA GLN A 69 0.24 4.67 -23.10
C GLN A 69 1.62 4.84 -23.73
N LEU A 70 2.66 4.22 -23.18
CA LEU A 70 4.01 4.24 -23.76
C LEU A 70 4.03 3.62 -25.18
N VAL A 71 3.35 2.49 -25.36
CA VAL A 71 3.21 1.84 -26.68
C VAL A 71 2.42 2.74 -27.64
N HIS A 72 1.31 3.32 -27.20
CA HIS A 72 0.48 4.20 -28.01
C HIS A 72 1.20 5.48 -28.46
N GLN A 73 2.07 6.02 -27.61
CA GLN A 73 2.91 7.18 -27.92
C GLN A 73 4.11 6.83 -28.82
N GLY A 74 4.33 5.56 -29.11
CA GLY A 74 5.50 5.10 -29.87
C GLY A 74 6.83 5.19 -29.12
N ALA A 75 6.79 5.41 -27.80
CA ALA A 75 7.99 5.47 -26.97
C ALA A 75 8.65 4.09 -26.81
N ILE A 76 7.85 3.03 -26.87
CA ILE A 76 8.27 1.63 -26.86
C ILE A 76 7.43 0.82 -27.85
N LYS A 77 7.91 -0.38 -28.20
CA LYS A 77 7.13 -1.37 -28.96
C LYS A 77 6.42 -2.33 -28.01
N LEU A 78 5.33 -2.92 -28.48
CA LEU A 78 4.66 -3.98 -27.72
C LEU A 78 5.62 -5.15 -27.49
N GLY A 79 5.77 -5.55 -26.23
CA GLY A 79 6.71 -6.58 -25.78
C GLY A 79 8.02 -6.04 -25.24
N ASP A 80 8.36 -4.77 -25.47
CA ASP A 80 9.53 -4.15 -24.84
C ASP A 80 9.36 -4.11 -23.33
N LYS A 81 10.43 -4.42 -22.60
CA LYS A 81 10.41 -4.39 -21.12
C LYS A 81 10.51 -2.96 -20.61
N VAL A 82 9.79 -2.69 -19.55
CA VAL A 82 9.81 -1.40 -18.84
C VAL A 82 10.15 -1.59 -17.36
N SER A 83 10.73 -0.55 -16.76
CA SER A 83 10.97 -0.50 -15.32
C SER A 83 10.07 0.54 -14.68
N PHE A 84 9.57 0.25 -13.48
CA PHE A 84 8.73 1.16 -12.71
C PHE A 84 9.45 1.62 -11.46
N SER A 85 9.42 2.93 -11.18
CA SER A 85 9.86 3.51 -9.91
C SER A 85 8.64 3.81 -9.06
N VAL A 86 8.53 3.15 -7.91
CA VAL A 86 7.33 3.17 -7.07
C VAL A 86 7.70 3.65 -5.67
N PRO A 87 7.29 4.86 -5.26
CA PRO A 87 7.42 5.30 -3.87
C PRO A 87 6.65 4.33 -2.97
N THR A 88 7.32 3.76 -1.98
CA THR A 88 6.78 2.61 -1.26
C THR A 88 6.93 2.76 0.25
N GLY A 89 5.78 2.66 0.95
CA GLY A 89 5.70 2.49 2.40
C GLY A 89 5.05 1.16 2.74
N ASN A 90 3.73 1.05 2.50
CA ASN A 90 2.93 -0.16 2.81
C ASN A 90 3.05 -1.31 1.81
N PHE A 91 3.90 -1.19 0.81
CA PHE A 91 4.12 -2.19 -0.25
C PHE A 91 2.89 -2.49 -1.13
N GLY A 92 1.79 -1.73 -1.01
CA GLY A 92 0.53 -2.02 -1.73
C GLY A 92 0.66 -1.82 -3.23
N ASP A 93 1.12 -0.66 -3.66
CA ASP A 93 1.23 -0.31 -5.08
C ASP A 93 2.28 -1.17 -5.80
N VAL A 94 3.47 -1.33 -5.24
CA VAL A 94 4.50 -2.18 -5.86
C VAL A 94 4.08 -3.66 -5.91
N LEU A 95 3.30 -4.15 -4.93
CA LEU A 95 2.73 -5.49 -4.98
C LEU A 95 1.71 -5.63 -6.11
N ALA A 96 0.90 -4.59 -6.36
CA ALA A 96 0.01 -4.56 -7.53
C ALA A 96 0.80 -4.61 -8.85
N GLY A 97 1.95 -3.92 -8.91
CA GLY A 97 2.89 -4.03 -10.02
C GLY A 97 3.44 -5.45 -10.19
N TYR A 98 3.79 -6.11 -9.09
CA TYR A 98 4.22 -7.51 -9.12
C TYR A 98 3.13 -8.44 -9.65
N TYR A 99 1.86 -8.22 -9.26
CA TYR A 99 0.74 -8.97 -9.84
C TYR A 99 0.57 -8.67 -11.33
N ALA A 100 0.75 -7.41 -11.77
CA ALA A 100 0.75 -7.10 -13.20
C ALA A 100 1.83 -7.87 -13.96
N TYR A 101 3.03 -7.98 -13.39
CA TYR A 101 4.12 -8.81 -13.93
C TYR A 101 3.71 -10.29 -14.03
N LEU A 102 3.14 -10.86 -12.98
CA LEU A 102 2.65 -12.25 -12.98
C LEU A 102 1.52 -12.47 -14.02
N MET A 103 0.76 -11.45 -14.33
CA MET A 103 -0.27 -11.45 -15.38
C MET A 103 0.30 -11.28 -16.79
N GLY A 104 1.62 -11.16 -16.94
CA GLY A 104 2.31 -11.11 -18.22
C GLY A 104 2.71 -9.71 -18.69
N LEU A 105 2.60 -8.67 -17.85
CA LEU A 105 3.12 -7.36 -18.21
C LEU A 105 4.66 -7.44 -18.34
N PRO A 106 5.27 -6.94 -19.45
CA PRO A 106 6.71 -7.05 -19.66
C PRO A 106 7.47 -6.04 -18.76
N VAL A 107 7.68 -6.43 -17.53
CA VAL A 107 8.44 -5.65 -16.54
C VAL A 107 9.87 -6.16 -16.46
N GLU A 108 10.83 -5.23 -16.48
CA GLU A 108 12.24 -5.55 -16.24
C GLU A 108 12.58 -5.46 -14.75
N LYS A 109 12.24 -4.33 -14.12
CA LYS A 109 12.55 -4.07 -12.71
C LYS A 109 11.51 -3.17 -12.04
N PHE A 110 11.37 -3.35 -10.72
CA PHE A 110 10.73 -2.39 -9.84
C PHE A 110 11.78 -1.71 -8.96
N TYR A 111 11.83 -0.39 -9.00
CA TYR A 111 12.65 0.42 -8.09
C TYR A 111 11.76 0.82 -6.91
N VAL A 112 11.95 0.16 -5.78
CA VAL A 112 11.20 0.41 -4.55
C VAL A 112 11.83 1.59 -3.84
N ALA A 113 11.29 2.79 -4.07
CA ALA A 113 11.82 4.01 -3.48
C ALA A 113 11.26 4.23 -2.07
N SER A 114 12.11 4.53 -1.10
CA SER A 114 11.74 4.85 0.27
C SER A 114 12.30 6.22 0.69
N ASN A 115 11.71 6.80 1.73
CA ASN A 115 12.30 7.95 2.42
C ASN A 115 13.31 7.50 3.48
N ALA A 116 13.60 8.36 4.47
CA ALA A 116 14.54 8.03 5.55
C ALA A 116 14.11 6.80 6.38
N ASN A 117 12.79 6.48 6.41
CA ASN A 117 12.27 5.24 7.00
C ASN A 117 12.45 4.07 6.01
N ARG A 118 13.66 3.59 5.86
CA ARG A 118 14.11 2.71 4.79
C ARG A 118 14.07 1.20 5.12
N VAL A 119 13.10 0.77 5.94
CA VAL A 119 12.96 -0.64 6.36
C VAL A 119 12.87 -1.60 5.16
N LEU A 120 12.13 -1.21 4.11
CA LEU A 120 11.99 -2.02 2.89
C LEU A 120 13.29 -2.07 2.08
N THR A 121 14.00 -0.96 1.96
CA THR A 121 15.30 -0.90 1.27
C THR A 121 16.30 -1.84 1.94
N ASP A 122 16.39 -1.78 3.27
CA ASP A 122 17.28 -2.63 4.04
C ASP A 122 16.88 -4.10 3.92
N PHE A 123 15.58 -4.41 4.01
CA PHE A 123 15.06 -5.76 3.81
C PHE A 123 15.40 -6.31 2.42
N LEU A 124 15.13 -5.57 1.35
CA LEU A 124 15.39 -6.01 -0.02
C LEU A 124 16.90 -6.19 -0.31
N THR A 125 17.75 -5.49 0.44
CA THR A 125 19.20 -5.57 0.28
C THR A 125 19.81 -6.69 1.13
N THR A 126 19.32 -6.89 2.35
CA THR A 126 19.93 -7.78 3.34
C THR A 126 19.14 -9.06 3.62
N GLY A 127 17.87 -9.10 3.25
CA GLY A 127 16.93 -10.16 3.62
C GLY A 127 16.40 -10.05 5.06
N ILE A 128 16.82 -9.04 5.82
CA ILE A 128 16.44 -8.86 7.23
C ILE A 128 15.41 -7.75 7.34
N TYR A 129 14.20 -8.09 7.80
CA TYR A 129 13.15 -7.12 8.08
C TYR A 129 13.21 -6.69 9.55
N ASP A 130 13.97 -5.62 9.82
CA ASP A 130 14.09 -5.05 11.15
C ASP A 130 13.19 -3.83 11.31
N ARG A 131 12.13 -3.98 12.10
CA ARG A 131 11.19 -2.92 12.48
C ARG A 131 11.54 -2.21 13.78
N ASN A 132 12.53 -2.71 14.53
CA ASN A 132 12.96 -2.15 15.80
C ASN A 132 13.99 -1.03 15.56
N ARG A 133 13.51 0.09 15.05
CA ARG A 133 14.30 1.27 14.69
C ARG A 133 13.55 2.55 15.00
N ASP A 134 14.26 3.65 15.10
CA ASP A 134 13.66 4.95 15.33
C ASP A 134 12.76 5.36 14.16
N PHE A 135 11.59 5.90 14.51
CA PHE A 135 10.67 6.51 13.55
C PHE A 135 11.17 7.90 13.18
N ILE A 136 11.36 8.15 11.90
CA ILE A 136 11.84 9.44 11.38
C ILE A 136 10.66 10.16 10.73
N GLN A 137 10.28 11.30 11.31
CA GLN A 137 9.25 12.16 10.71
C GLN A 137 9.83 12.92 9.52
N THR A 138 9.20 12.77 8.35
CA THR A 138 9.61 13.43 7.11
C THR A 138 8.53 14.35 6.56
N ILE A 139 8.84 15.06 5.48
CA ILE A 139 7.86 15.87 4.74
C ILE A 139 6.85 15.03 3.94
N SER A 140 7.01 13.70 3.94
CA SER A 140 6.15 12.73 3.27
C SER A 140 5.50 11.78 4.28
N PRO A 141 4.65 12.28 5.20
CA PRO A 141 4.18 11.51 6.36
C PRO A 141 3.40 10.23 5.98
N SER A 142 2.81 10.16 4.80
CA SER A 142 2.15 8.96 4.30
C SER A 142 3.13 7.83 3.95
N MET A 143 4.43 8.14 3.83
CA MET A 143 5.51 7.19 3.59
C MET A 143 6.37 6.94 4.83
N ASP A 144 6.08 7.59 5.97
CA ASP A 144 6.75 7.37 7.24
C ASP A 144 6.19 6.11 7.90
N ILE A 145 6.67 4.96 7.44
CA ILE A 145 6.14 3.64 7.78
C ILE A 145 7.30 2.71 8.15
N LEU A 146 7.17 2.06 9.30
CA LEU A 146 8.10 1.02 9.76
C LEU A 146 7.51 -0.39 9.60
N ILE A 147 6.18 -0.51 9.53
CA ILE A 147 5.49 -1.79 9.37
C ILE A 147 4.76 -1.81 8.02
N SER A 148 5.38 -2.47 7.04
CA SER A 148 4.85 -2.57 5.67
C SER A 148 3.78 -3.65 5.58
N SER A 149 2.51 -3.24 5.57
CA SER A 149 1.34 -4.13 5.75
C SER A 149 1.10 -5.11 4.60
N ASN A 150 1.66 -4.89 3.43
CA ASN A 150 1.48 -5.79 2.28
C ASN A 150 2.73 -6.61 1.94
N LEU A 151 3.84 -6.43 2.63
CA LEU A 151 5.03 -7.23 2.41
C LEU A 151 4.78 -8.72 2.71
N GLU A 152 4.01 -9.01 3.77
CA GLU A 152 3.61 -10.39 4.11
C GLU A 152 2.89 -11.10 2.96
N ARG A 153 2.12 -10.35 2.14
CA ARG A 153 1.44 -10.90 0.96
C ARG A 153 2.42 -11.29 -0.14
N LEU A 154 3.52 -10.54 -0.30
CA LEU A 154 4.58 -10.92 -1.23
C LEU A 154 5.30 -12.20 -0.75
N LEU A 155 5.55 -12.30 0.56
CA LEU A 155 6.28 -13.44 1.15
C LEU A 155 5.46 -14.73 1.19
N TYR A 156 4.15 -14.65 0.94
CA TYR A 156 3.26 -15.81 0.85
C TYR A 156 3.47 -16.59 -0.47
N TYR A 157 3.98 -15.95 -1.52
CA TYR A 157 4.29 -16.58 -2.81
C TYR A 157 5.73 -17.10 -2.83
#